data_1b0b690a17e3e320ad28fc1129079d6c
#
_entry.id   1b0b690a17e3e320ad28fc1129079d6c
#
_cell.length_a   1.000
_cell.length_b   1.000
_cell.length_c   1.000
_cell.angle_alpha   90.00
_cell.angle_beta   90.00
_cell.angle_gamma   90.00
#
_symmetry.space_group_name_H-M   'P 1'
#
loop_
_entity.id
_entity.type
_entity.pdbx_description
1 polymer ?
#
loop_
_entity_poly.entity_id
_entity_poly.type
_entity_poly.pdbx_seq_one_letter_code
_entity_poly.pdbx_strand_id
1 'polypeptide(L)'
;MYGFKSFANKIVFDFHNGITGIVGPNGSGKSNVSDAVRWVLGEQSAKQLRGASMQDIIFAGTENRKPLSYAYVAITLDNADHKLPVDYEEVTVARRVYRSGESEYLLNGNTCRLKDVTELFYDTGIGKEGYSIIGQGQIEKILNGKPEERRELFDEAAGIVKYKKRKATAQKKLENERENLVRVNDILSELERQGGPLEKQAEKARVYLKKKEELKTYDVNMFLMEMTRIDGQLHEVGEKCGIAEAQLHESKDSYEQVKTEYERMESEIEQLEQAIGEVRENLS
;
A
#
# COMPACT_ATOMS: atom_id res chain seq x y z
N MET A 1 -33.23 28.50 9.43
CA MET A 1 -31.77 28.56 9.70
C MET A 1 -31.52 28.67 11.20
N TYR A 2 -30.37 28.18 11.67
CA TYR A 2 -29.93 28.20 13.06
C TYR A 2 -28.39 28.31 13.13
N GLY A 3 -27.89 29.13 14.03
CA GLY A 3 -26.48 29.30 14.26
C GLY A 3 -25.66 29.87 13.09
N PHE A 4 -26.33 30.44 12.10
CA PHE A 4 -25.68 30.98 10.91
C PHE A 4 -25.37 32.48 11.05
N LYS A 5 -24.10 32.85 11.08
CA LYS A 5 -23.59 34.22 11.23
C LYS A 5 -24.21 34.97 12.39
N SER A 6 -25.10 35.94 12.15
CA SER A 6 -25.79 36.73 13.20
C SER A 6 -27.03 36.06 13.78
N PHE A 7 -27.46 34.92 13.22
CA PHE A 7 -28.69 34.25 13.63
C PHE A 7 -28.40 33.12 14.66
N ALA A 8 -28.37 33.48 15.94
CA ALA A 8 -28.15 32.53 17.02
C ALA A 8 -29.34 31.59 17.25
N ASN A 9 -30.57 32.08 17.13
CA ASN A 9 -31.79 31.33 17.32
C ASN A 9 -32.27 30.70 16.00
N LYS A 10 -33.15 29.68 16.11
CA LYS A 10 -33.84 29.15 14.93
C LYS A 10 -34.79 30.21 14.38
N ILE A 11 -34.60 30.53 13.10
CA ILE A 11 -35.44 31.47 12.34
C ILE A 11 -35.99 30.72 11.14
N VAL A 12 -37.29 30.89 10.90
CA VAL A 12 -38.01 30.36 9.73
C VAL A 12 -38.48 31.56 8.93
N PHE A 13 -38.31 31.56 7.63
CA PHE A 13 -38.83 32.49 6.67
C PHE A 13 -39.84 31.75 5.80
N ASP A 14 -41.08 32.13 5.86
CA ASP A 14 -42.11 31.61 4.96
C ASP A 14 -42.22 32.56 3.76
N PHE A 15 -41.84 32.02 2.59
CA PHE A 15 -41.95 32.76 1.36
C PHE A 15 -43.27 32.48 0.67
N HIS A 16 -44.11 33.49 0.56
CA HIS A 16 -45.37 33.36 -0.15
C HIS A 16 -45.20 33.63 -1.67
N ASN A 17 -46.22 33.30 -2.44
CA ASN A 17 -46.25 33.59 -3.88
C ASN A 17 -46.10 35.08 -4.11
N GLY A 18 -45.27 35.44 -5.08
CA GLY A 18 -44.97 36.83 -5.47
C GLY A 18 -43.61 37.34 -4.94
N ILE A 19 -43.56 38.65 -4.64
CA ILE A 19 -42.28 39.30 -4.23
C ILE A 19 -42.26 39.45 -2.71
N THR A 20 -41.26 38.83 -2.07
CA THR A 20 -41.02 39.01 -0.63
C THR A 20 -39.85 39.94 -0.39
N GLY A 21 -40.10 41.04 0.34
CA GLY A 21 -39.08 42.03 0.72
C GLY A 21 -38.53 41.81 2.10
N ILE A 22 -37.21 41.72 2.28
CA ILE A 22 -36.55 41.67 3.59
C ILE A 22 -35.97 43.05 3.88
N VAL A 23 -36.56 43.73 4.85
CA VAL A 23 -36.20 45.10 5.23
C VAL A 23 -35.65 45.18 6.65
N GLY A 24 -34.84 46.21 6.93
CA GLY A 24 -34.27 46.44 8.27
C GLY A 24 -33.08 47.42 8.23
N PRO A 25 -32.60 47.87 9.37
CA PRO A 25 -31.46 48.79 9.48
C PRO A 25 -30.17 48.11 9.05
N ASN A 26 -29.09 48.91 8.85
CA ASN A 26 -27.76 48.37 8.57
C ASN A 26 -27.29 47.54 9.74
N GLY A 27 -26.65 46.37 9.44
CA GLY A 27 -26.21 45.40 10.47
C GLY A 27 -27.26 44.41 10.94
N SER A 28 -28.55 44.51 10.54
CA SER A 28 -29.61 43.61 10.96
C SER A 28 -29.55 42.17 10.41
N GLY A 29 -28.58 41.92 9.53
CA GLY A 29 -28.41 40.56 8.97
C GLY A 29 -29.11 40.31 7.64
N LYS A 30 -29.67 41.30 6.95
CA LYS A 30 -30.35 41.16 5.63
C LYS A 30 -29.50 40.39 4.62
N SER A 31 -28.24 40.76 4.47
CA SER A 31 -27.31 40.09 3.57
C SER A 31 -26.95 38.66 4.02
N ASN A 32 -27.08 38.35 5.32
CA ASN A 32 -26.82 37.01 5.81
C ASN A 32 -27.89 36.01 5.40
N VAL A 33 -29.12 36.47 5.12
CA VAL A 33 -30.18 35.64 4.55
C VAL A 33 -29.79 35.18 3.12
N SER A 34 -29.36 36.12 2.27
CA SER A 34 -28.86 35.80 0.92
C SER A 34 -27.64 34.86 0.99
N ASP A 35 -26.71 35.09 1.92
CA ASP A 35 -25.54 34.21 2.11
C ASP A 35 -25.97 32.82 2.56
N ALA A 36 -26.99 32.70 3.41
CA ALA A 36 -27.51 31.38 3.86
C ALA A 36 -28.09 30.58 2.67
N VAL A 37 -28.83 31.23 1.78
CA VAL A 37 -29.37 30.62 0.56
C VAL A 37 -28.22 30.11 -0.33
N ARG A 38 -27.22 30.94 -0.61
CA ARG A 38 -26.05 30.56 -1.38
C ARG A 38 -25.31 29.39 -0.74
N TRP A 39 -25.13 29.44 0.55
CA TRP A 39 -24.38 28.43 1.30
C TRP A 39 -25.01 27.06 1.23
N VAL A 40 -26.34 26.97 1.41
CA VAL A 40 -27.04 25.67 1.37
C VAL A 40 -27.10 25.10 -0.04
N LEU A 41 -27.11 25.97 -1.08
CA LEU A 41 -27.07 25.58 -2.49
C LEU A 41 -25.65 25.19 -2.99
N GLY A 42 -24.66 25.11 -2.10
CA GLY A 42 -23.38 24.52 -2.42
C GLY A 42 -22.19 25.49 -2.51
N GLU A 43 -22.33 26.77 -2.07
CA GLU A 43 -21.18 27.66 -2.02
C GLU A 43 -20.10 27.15 -1.06
N GLN A 44 -18.88 26.94 -1.59
CA GLN A 44 -17.73 26.45 -0.85
C GLN A 44 -16.73 27.55 -0.48
N SER A 45 -16.85 28.72 -1.10
CA SER A 45 -15.93 29.83 -0.86
C SER A 45 -16.34 30.59 0.38
N ALA A 46 -15.59 30.46 1.47
CA ALA A 46 -15.77 31.29 2.68
C ALA A 46 -15.67 32.78 2.35
N LYS A 47 -14.77 33.14 1.43
CA LYS A 47 -14.59 34.56 0.97
C LYS A 47 -15.82 35.12 0.30
N GLN A 48 -16.55 34.34 -0.50
CA GLN A 48 -17.82 34.79 -1.09
C GLN A 48 -18.92 34.96 -0.03
N LEU A 49 -18.81 34.22 1.06
CA LEU A 49 -19.68 34.35 2.23
C LEU A 49 -19.13 35.37 3.24
N ARG A 50 -18.14 36.19 2.89
CA ARG A 50 -17.55 37.21 3.73
C ARG A 50 -16.92 36.70 5.03
N GLY A 51 -16.39 35.48 5.02
CA GLY A 51 -15.59 34.87 6.07
C GLY A 51 -14.17 34.56 5.61
N ALA A 52 -13.24 34.38 6.52
CA ALA A 52 -11.90 33.88 6.24
C ALA A 52 -11.87 32.37 6.12
N SER A 53 -12.64 31.69 6.96
CA SER A 53 -12.82 30.23 6.99
C SER A 53 -14.29 29.84 6.98
N MET A 54 -14.59 28.56 6.67
CA MET A 54 -15.96 28.07 6.67
C MET A 54 -16.56 28.03 8.10
N GLN A 55 -15.74 27.96 9.13
CA GLN A 55 -16.17 28.01 10.52
C GLN A 55 -16.65 29.40 10.93
N ASP A 56 -16.25 30.46 10.24
CA ASP A 56 -16.67 31.85 10.53
C ASP A 56 -18.14 32.10 10.22
N ILE A 57 -18.81 31.20 9.49
CA ILE A 57 -20.25 31.25 9.29
C ILE A 57 -21.06 30.79 10.53
N ILE A 58 -20.40 30.14 11.50
CA ILE A 58 -21.04 29.70 12.73
C ILE A 58 -21.10 30.91 13.68
N PHE A 59 -22.23 31.11 14.32
CA PHE A 59 -22.42 32.17 15.30
C PHE A 59 -21.31 32.19 16.35
N ALA A 60 -20.51 33.26 16.35
CA ALA A 60 -19.31 33.37 17.20
C ALA A 60 -19.60 33.75 18.66
N GLY A 61 -20.87 34.05 18.99
CA GLY A 61 -21.24 34.58 20.29
C GLY A 61 -21.31 36.10 20.33
N THR A 62 -21.80 36.62 21.42
CA THR A 62 -21.82 38.06 21.79
C THR A 62 -21.49 38.15 23.27
N GLU A 63 -21.38 39.39 23.80
CA GLU A 63 -21.18 39.65 25.23
C GLU A 63 -22.19 38.88 26.11
N ASN A 64 -23.41 38.71 25.62
CA ASN A 64 -24.53 38.10 26.37
C ASN A 64 -24.90 36.67 25.90
N ARG A 65 -24.21 36.12 24.89
CA ARG A 65 -24.52 34.81 24.29
C ARG A 65 -23.30 34.02 23.97
N LYS A 66 -23.28 32.78 24.40
CA LYS A 66 -22.17 31.85 24.06
C LYS A 66 -22.12 31.51 22.58
N PRO A 67 -20.96 31.24 22.03
CA PRO A 67 -20.81 30.73 20.67
C PRO A 67 -21.52 29.40 20.51
N LEU A 68 -22.00 29.12 19.29
CA LEU A 68 -22.65 27.86 18.96
C LEU A 68 -21.66 26.86 18.38
N SER A 69 -21.97 25.58 18.49
CA SER A 69 -21.11 24.48 18.01
C SER A 69 -21.28 24.20 16.52
N TYR A 70 -22.40 24.58 15.92
CA TYR A 70 -22.70 24.36 14.51
C TYR A 70 -23.62 25.42 13.94
N ALA A 71 -23.61 25.54 12.61
CA ALA A 71 -24.59 26.27 11.82
C ALA A 71 -25.42 25.29 10.99
N TYR A 72 -26.72 25.56 10.86
CA TYR A 72 -27.65 24.79 10.05
C TYR A 72 -28.53 25.72 9.23
N VAL A 73 -28.63 25.44 7.93
CA VAL A 73 -29.57 26.10 7.03
C VAL A 73 -30.29 25.05 6.22
N ALA A 74 -31.58 25.20 6.06
CA ALA A 74 -32.39 24.38 5.17
C ALA A 74 -33.28 25.26 4.29
N ILE A 75 -33.47 24.85 3.05
CA ILE A 75 -34.43 25.46 2.11
C ILE A 75 -35.35 24.32 1.66
N THR A 76 -36.66 24.57 1.78
CA THR A 76 -37.69 23.68 1.23
C THR A 76 -38.23 24.32 -0.03
N LEU A 77 -38.26 23.58 -1.11
CA LEU A 77 -38.72 23.99 -2.44
C LEU A 77 -39.97 23.18 -2.79
N ASP A 78 -40.95 23.85 -3.32
CA ASP A 78 -42.09 23.21 -3.97
C ASP A 78 -41.65 22.62 -5.31
N ASN A 79 -41.91 21.35 -5.52
CA ASN A 79 -41.58 20.60 -6.73
C ASN A 79 -42.81 19.93 -7.34
N ALA A 80 -44.01 20.46 -7.11
CA ALA A 80 -45.24 19.94 -7.68
C ALA A 80 -45.23 19.92 -9.23
N ASP A 81 -44.41 20.79 -9.84
CA ASP A 81 -44.18 20.85 -11.28
C ASP A 81 -43.06 19.91 -11.78
N HIS A 82 -42.45 19.11 -10.88
CA HIS A 82 -41.36 18.15 -11.16
C HIS A 82 -40.17 18.75 -11.93
N LYS A 83 -39.87 20.03 -11.74
CA LYS A 83 -38.66 20.66 -12.32
C LYS A 83 -37.37 20.13 -11.72
N LEU A 84 -37.40 19.73 -10.45
CA LEU A 84 -36.28 19.02 -9.85
C LEU A 84 -36.40 17.51 -10.19
N PRO A 85 -35.31 16.84 -10.59
CA PRO A 85 -35.34 15.45 -11.08
C PRO A 85 -35.41 14.44 -9.91
N VAL A 86 -36.42 14.59 -9.05
CA VAL A 86 -36.74 13.73 -7.91
C VAL A 86 -38.26 13.59 -7.76
N ASP A 87 -38.72 12.42 -7.30
CA ASP A 87 -40.13 12.06 -7.22
C ASP A 87 -40.83 12.58 -5.94
N TYR A 88 -40.38 13.72 -5.40
CA TYR A 88 -40.97 14.35 -4.22
C TYR A 88 -41.66 15.66 -4.62
N GLU A 89 -42.86 15.91 -4.08
CA GLU A 89 -43.58 17.19 -4.26
C GLU A 89 -42.90 18.35 -3.51
N GLU A 90 -42.25 18.03 -2.38
CA GLU A 90 -41.42 19.00 -1.64
C GLU A 90 -40.01 18.48 -1.49
N VAL A 91 -39.05 19.36 -1.79
CA VAL A 91 -37.61 19.02 -1.73
C VAL A 91 -36.93 19.93 -0.72
N THR A 92 -36.49 19.36 0.39
CA THR A 92 -35.72 20.07 1.40
C THR A 92 -34.24 19.78 1.25
N VAL A 93 -33.47 20.81 0.89
CA VAL A 93 -32.00 20.76 0.91
C VAL A 93 -31.50 21.46 2.15
N ALA A 94 -30.66 20.78 2.91
CA ALA A 94 -30.08 21.35 4.12
C ALA A 94 -28.54 21.15 4.15
N ARG A 95 -27.90 22.07 4.82
CA ARG A 95 -26.46 22.00 5.11
C ARG A 95 -26.20 22.30 6.57
N ARG A 96 -25.27 21.52 7.16
CA ARG A 96 -24.78 21.70 8.51
C ARG A 96 -23.25 21.77 8.48
N VAL A 97 -22.67 22.68 9.25
CA VAL A 97 -21.21 22.72 9.48
C VAL A 97 -20.95 22.83 10.97
N TYR A 98 -19.97 22.08 11.43
CA TYR A 98 -19.51 22.05 12.81
C TYR A 98 -18.20 22.84 12.98
N ARG A 99 -17.91 23.26 14.23
CA ARG A 99 -16.62 23.90 14.55
C ARG A 99 -15.42 22.99 14.35
N SER A 100 -15.62 21.66 14.34
CA SER A 100 -14.62 20.68 13.96
C SER A 100 -14.13 20.81 12.48
N GLY A 101 -14.91 21.52 11.65
CA GLY A 101 -14.70 21.62 10.21
C GLY A 101 -15.52 20.61 9.41
N GLU A 102 -16.20 19.69 10.06
CA GLU A 102 -17.12 18.75 9.44
C GLU A 102 -18.29 19.46 8.77
N SER A 103 -18.66 19.05 7.56
CA SER A 103 -19.76 19.61 6.80
C SER A 103 -20.63 18.49 6.23
N GLU A 104 -21.94 18.58 6.50
CA GLU A 104 -22.94 17.63 6.04
C GLU A 104 -23.94 18.32 5.10
N TYR A 105 -24.30 17.59 4.04
CA TYR A 105 -25.43 17.95 3.20
C TYR A 105 -26.56 16.94 3.41
N LEU A 106 -27.79 17.42 3.43
CA LEU A 106 -28.97 16.58 3.60
C LEU A 106 -29.99 16.90 2.49
N LEU A 107 -30.59 15.86 1.96
CA LEU A 107 -31.72 15.94 1.03
C LEU A 107 -32.91 15.20 1.65
N ASN A 108 -33.99 15.89 1.91
CA ASN A 108 -35.15 15.37 2.64
C ASN A 108 -34.77 14.62 3.93
N GLY A 109 -33.79 15.17 4.68
CA GLY A 109 -33.29 14.58 5.92
C GLY A 109 -32.23 13.50 5.78
N ASN A 110 -32.00 12.98 4.59
CA ASN A 110 -30.97 11.96 4.34
C ASN A 110 -29.63 12.62 3.97
N THR A 111 -28.54 12.11 4.52
CA THR A 111 -27.19 12.59 4.19
C THR A 111 -26.85 12.31 2.73
N CYS A 112 -26.37 13.32 2.03
CA CYS A 112 -25.97 13.23 0.63
C CYS A 112 -24.62 13.94 0.38
N ARG A 113 -24.09 13.84 -0.82
CA ARG A 113 -22.84 14.51 -1.22
C ARG A 113 -23.15 15.88 -1.81
N LEU A 114 -22.19 16.81 -1.69
CA LEU A 114 -22.28 18.10 -2.38
C LEU A 114 -22.59 17.95 -3.88
N LYS A 115 -22.01 16.92 -4.52
CA LYS A 115 -22.24 16.63 -5.92
C LYS A 115 -23.72 16.36 -6.21
N ASP A 116 -24.39 15.61 -5.34
CA ASP A 116 -25.80 15.25 -5.49
C ASP A 116 -26.69 16.51 -5.39
N VAL A 117 -26.39 17.40 -4.44
CA VAL A 117 -27.04 18.72 -4.33
C VAL A 117 -26.80 19.56 -5.57
N THR A 118 -25.55 19.60 -6.07
CA THR A 118 -25.21 20.40 -7.25
C THR A 118 -25.91 19.85 -8.51
N GLU A 119 -25.96 18.52 -8.67
CA GLU A 119 -26.64 17.87 -9.80
C GLU A 119 -28.15 18.07 -9.79
N LEU A 120 -28.75 18.16 -8.60
CA LEU A 120 -30.18 18.42 -8.43
C LEU A 120 -30.59 19.76 -9.02
N PHE A 121 -29.72 20.76 -8.91
CA PHE A 121 -29.98 22.12 -9.38
C PHE A 121 -29.45 22.46 -10.78
N TYR A 122 -28.82 21.51 -11.47
CA TYR A 122 -28.42 21.75 -12.87
C TYR A 122 -29.62 22.06 -13.75
N ASP A 123 -29.49 23.03 -14.60
CA ASP A 123 -30.48 23.45 -15.58
C ASP A 123 -31.79 24.04 -14.97
N THR A 124 -31.82 24.23 -13.64
CA THR A 124 -32.98 24.89 -12.97
C THR A 124 -32.79 26.41 -12.83
N GLY A 125 -31.59 26.91 -13.13
CA GLY A 125 -31.18 28.30 -12.84
C GLY A 125 -30.97 28.57 -11.36
N ILE A 126 -31.26 27.62 -10.48
CA ILE A 126 -31.04 27.69 -9.03
C ILE A 126 -29.72 27.00 -8.71
N GLY A 127 -28.80 27.67 -8.04
CA GLY A 127 -27.55 27.05 -7.65
C GLY A 127 -26.38 28.03 -7.52
N LYS A 128 -25.21 27.53 -7.24
CA LYS A 128 -23.99 28.34 -7.05
C LYS A 128 -23.62 29.15 -8.30
N GLU A 129 -23.74 28.55 -9.46
CA GLU A 129 -23.39 29.09 -10.77
C GLU A 129 -24.61 29.68 -11.45
N GLY A 130 -25.82 29.57 -10.83
CA GLY A 130 -27.08 30.03 -11.37
C GLY A 130 -27.27 31.55 -11.39
N TYR A 131 -28.01 32.00 -12.39
CA TYR A 131 -28.40 33.43 -12.51
C TYR A 131 -29.53 33.80 -11.55
N SER A 132 -30.12 32.86 -10.83
CA SER A 132 -31.25 33.09 -9.91
C SER A 132 -30.84 33.80 -8.62
N ILE A 133 -29.56 33.76 -8.23
CA ILE A 133 -29.08 34.47 -7.04
C ILE A 133 -28.10 35.56 -7.43
N ILE A 134 -28.62 36.74 -7.59
CA ILE A 134 -27.82 37.91 -7.97
C ILE A 134 -27.29 38.59 -6.70
N GLY A 135 -25.98 38.47 -6.46
CA GLY A 135 -25.32 39.17 -5.36
C GLY A 135 -24.98 40.64 -5.67
N GLN A 136 -24.70 41.37 -4.63
CA GLN A 136 -24.26 42.80 -4.78
C GLN A 136 -22.99 42.86 -5.61
N GLY A 137 -22.97 43.70 -6.65
CA GLY A 137 -21.86 43.89 -7.59
C GLY A 137 -21.71 42.80 -8.66
N GLN A 138 -22.55 41.76 -8.64
CA GLN A 138 -22.46 40.68 -9.63
C GLN A 138 -22.93 41.11 -11.01
N ILE A 139 -23.92 41.97 -11.11
CA ILE A 139 -24.39 42.52 -12.40
C ILE A 139 -23.28 43.31 -13.09
N GLU A 140 -22.56 44.17 -12.36
CA GLU A 140 -21.43 44.90 -12.91
C GLU A 140 -20.31 43.99 -13.39
N LYS A 141 -20.04 42.91 -12.64
CA LYS A 141 -19.08 41.90 -13.02
C LYS A 141 -19.49 41.15 -14.30
N ILE A 142 -20.76 40.86 -14.47
CA ILE A 142 -21.30 40.22 -15.68
C ILE A 142 -21.19 41.15 -16.88
N LEU A 143 -21.54 42.44 -16.71
CA LEU A 143 -21.49 43.43 -17.79
C LEU A 143 -20.06 43.75 -18.23
N ASN A 144 -19.12 43.82 -17.28
CA ASN A 144 -17.70 44.10 -17.51
C ASN A 144 -16.87 42.83 -17.72
N GLY A 145 -17.47 41.63 -17.60
CA GLY A 145 -16.81 40.33 -17.75
C GLY A 145 -16.43 40.03 -19.21
N LYS A 146 -15.53 39.04 -19.34
CA LYS A 146 -15.10 38.55 -20.66
C LYS A 146 -16.25 37.86 -21.40
N PRO A 147 -16.20 37.79 -22.73
CA PRO A 147 -17.24 37.12 -23.54
C PRO A 147 -17.50 35.68 -23.12
N GLU A 148 -16.46 34.94 -22.69
CA GLU A 148 -16.54 33.58 -22.21
C GLU A 148 -17.38 33.48 -20.93
N GLU A 149 -17.18 34.37 -19.97
CA GLU A 149 -17.95 34.41 -18.71
C GLU A 149 -19.43 34.74 -18.97
N ARG A 150 -19.70 35.62 -19.92
CA ARG A 150 -21.08 35.93 -20.34
C ARG A 150 -21.73 34.73 -21.06
N ARG A 151 -20.97 33.96 -21.83
CA ARG A 151 -21.46 32.76 -22.52
C ARG A 151 -21.93 31.71 -21.52
N GLU A 152 -21.26 31.55 -20.37
CA GLU A 152 -21.68 30.59 -19.35
C GLU A 152 -23.12 30.82 -18.89
N LEU A 153 -23.56 32.07 -18.79
CA LEU A 153 -24.95 32.40 -18.45
C LEU A 153 -25.94 31.91 -19.51
N PHE A 154 -25.58 32.03 -20.80
CA PHE A 154 -26.43 31.56 -21.90
C PHE A 154 -26.45 30.03 -21.92
N ASP A 155 -25.33 29.39 -21.67
CA ASP A 155 -25.23 27.93 -21.59
C ASP A 155 -26.11 27.37 -20.44
N GLU A 156 -26.18 28.09 -19.32
CA GLU A 156 -27.04 27.73 -18.18
C GLU A 156 -28.52 27.95 -18.52
N ALA A 157 -28.86 29.10 -19.08
CA ALA A 157 -30.23 29.42 -19.49
C ALA A 157 -30.71 28.42 -20.58
N ALA A 158 -29.81 27.91 -21.40
CA ALA A 158 -30.10 26.89 -22.41
C ALA A 158 -30.16 25.45 -21.87
N GLY A 159 -29.89 25.24 -20.57
CA GLY A 159 -29.95 23.92 -19.95
C GLY A 159 -28.87 22.91 -20.41
N ILE A 160 -27.72 23.43 -20.88
CA ILE A 160 -26.65 22.57 -21.43
C ILE A 160 -25.45 22.38 -20.50
N VAL A 161 -25.43 23.02 -19.34
CA VAL A 161 -24.31 22.97 -18.38
C VAL A 161 -24.05 21.55 -17.87
N LYS A 162 -25.12 20.80 -17.56
CA LYS A 162 -25.05 19.40 -17.15
C LYS A 162 -24.34 18.55 -18.19
N TYR A 163 -24.70 18.69 -19.45
CA TYR A 163 -24.10 17.94 -20.55
C TYR A 163 -22.65 18.34 -20.80
N LYS A 164 -22.31 19.64 -20.72
CA LYS A 164 -20.94 20.12 -20.82
C LYS A 164 -20.04 19.53 -19.71
N LYS A 165 -20.49 19.54 -18.46
CA LYS A 165 -19.74 18.95 -17.33
C LYS A 165 -19.58 17.43 -17.48
N ARG A 166 -20.63 16.73 -17.91
CA ARG A 166 -20.56 15.28 -18.20
C ARG A 166 -19.58 14.99 -19.34
N LYS A 167 -19.63 15.75 -20.42
CA LYS A 167 -18.70 15.64 -21.55
C LYS A 167 -17.25 15.86 -21.10
N ALA A 168 -16.96 16.92 -20.37
CA ALA A 168 -15.62 17.23 -19.86
C ALA A 168 -15.09 16.11 -18.95
N THR A 169 -15.94 15.58 -18.06
CA THR A 169 -15.59 14.45 -17.20
C THR A 169 -15.29 13.19 -18.00
N ALA A 170 -16.11 12.89 -19.01
CA ALA A 170 -15.90 11.74 -19.88
C ALA A 170 -14.63 11.87 -20.72
N GLN A 171 -14.37 13.06 -21.27
CA GLN A 171 -13.14 13.33 -22.01
C GLN A 171 -11.88 13.16 -21.13
N LYS A 172 -11.91 13.68 -19.90
CA LYS A 172 -10.80 13.49 -18.95
C LYS A 172 -10.57 12.02 -18.60
N LYS A 173 -11.63 11.26 -18.40
CA LYS A 173 -11.51 9.80 -18.18
C LYS A 173 -10.90 9.10 -19.39
N LEU A 174 -11.37 9.44 -20.59
CA LEU A 174 -10.86 8.86 -21.84
C LEU A 174 -9.35 9.15 -22.02
N GLU A 175 -8.92 10.36 -21.71
CA GLU A 175 -7.50 10.72 -21.79
C GLU A 175 -6.65 9.94 -20.79
N ASN A 176 -7.10 9.81 -19.54
CA ASN A 176 -6.42 8.98 -18.53
C ASN A 176 -6.31 7.52 -18.98
N GLU A 177 -7.37 6.97 -19.61
CA GLU A 177 -7.32 5.58 -20.11
C GLU A 177 -6.37 5.42 -21.30
N ARG A 178 -6.25 6.45 -22.15
CA ARG A 178 -5.25 6.46 -23.22
C ARG A 178 -3.83 6.45 -22.67
N GLU A 179 -3.55 7.25 -21.65
CA GLU A 179 -2.24 7.26 -20.98
C GLU A 179 -1.94 5.90 -20.31
N ASN A 180 -2.94 5.29 -19.69
CA ASN A 180 -2.79 3.96 -19.12
C ASN A 180 -2.50 2.90 -20.19
N LEU A 181 -3.17 2.96 -21.35
CA LEU A 181 -2.91 2.08 -22.48
C LEU A 181 -1.47 2.21 -23.00
N VAL A 182 -0.95 3.43 -23.15
CA VAL A 182 0.45 3.65 -23.55
C VAL A 182 1.38 2.97 -22.57
N ARG A 183 1.17 3.18 -21.26
CA ARG A 183 1.99 2.55 -20.22
C ARG A 183 1.96 1.02 -20.26
N VAL A 184 0.76 0.43 -20.47
CA VAL A 184 0.63 -1.03 -20.58
C VAL A 184 1.37 -1.56 -21.82
N ASN A 185 1.28 -0.85 -22.95
CA ASN A 185 2.01 -1.22 -24.17
C ASN A 185 3.54 -1.14 -23.99
N ASP A 186 4.02 -0.12 -23.27
CA ASP A 186 5.45 0.00 -22.95
C ASP A 186 5.93 -1.17 -22.09
N ILE A 187 5.15 -1.56 -21.06
CA ILE A 187 5.46 -2.73 -20.23
C ILE A 187 5.44 -4.01 -21.06
N LEU A 188 4.45 -4.18 -21.94
CA LEU A 188 4.37 -5.36 -22.82
C LEU A 188 5.58 -5.46 -23.72
N SER A 189 5.95 -4.36 -24.37
CA SER A 189 7.14 -4.30 -25.24
C SER A 189 8.42 -4.64 -24.48
N GLU A 190 8.57 -4.18 -23.24
CA GLU A 190 9.73 -4.51 -22.40
C GLU A 190 9.74 -6.00 -22.02
N LEU A 191 8.58 -6.58 -21.66
CA LEU A 191 8.47 -8.01 -21.37
C LEU A 191 8.78 -8.88 -22.59
N GLU A 192 8.29 -8.50 -23.77
CA GLU A 192 8.59 -9.18 -25.02
C GLU A 192 10.10 -9.13 -25.33
N ARG A 193 10.74 -7.98 -25.12
CA ARG A 193 12.19 -7.82 -25.28
C ARG A 193 12.99 -8.72 -24.35
N GLN A 194 12.52 -8.92 -23.12
CA GLN A 194 13.18 -9.78 -22.13
C GLN A 194 12.93 -11.27 -22.38
N GLY A 195 11.82 -11.63 -23.03
CA GLY A 195 11.41 -13.01 -23.28
C GLY A 195 12.47 -13.84 -24.04
N GLY A 196 12.99 -13.31 -25.14
CA GLY A 196 13.99 -14.00 -25.95
C GLY A 196 15.32 -14.33 -25.22
N PRO A 197 15.94 -13.38 -24.52
CA PRO A 197 17.11 -13.65 -23.69
C PRO A 197 16.84 -14.64 -22.54
N LEU A 198 15.68 -14.55 -21.88
CA LEU A 198 15.28 -15.46 -20.82
C LEU A 198 15.07 -16.89 -21.30
N GLU A 199 14.48 -17.08 -22.48
CA GLU A 199 14.31 -18.39 -23.10
C GLU A 199 15.68 -19.05 -23.37
N LYS A 200 16.64 -18.30 -23.94
CA LYS A 200 18.01 -18.78 -24.16
C LYS A 200 18.73 -19.12 -22.85
N GLN A 201 18.52 -18.35 -21.80
CA GLN A 201 19.08 -18.64 -20.47
C GLN A 201 18.46 -19.90 -19.86
N ALA A 202 17.14 -20.07 -20.00
CA ALA A 202 16.43 -21.26 -19.51
C ALA A 202 16.91 -22.53 -20.21
N GLU A 203 17.15 -22.48 -21.54
CA GLU A 203 17.70 -23.60 -22.30
C GLU A 203 19.11 -23.98 -21.84
N LYS A 204 20.01 -22.98 -21.68
CA LYS A 204 21.34 -23.22 -21.10
C LYS A 204 21.29 -23.82 -19.71
N ALA A 205 20.37 -23.35 -18.87
CA ALA A 205 20.18 -23.87 -17.53
C ALA A 205 19.71 -25.33 -17.53
N ARG A 206 18.81 -25.72 -18.43
CA ARG A 206 18.37 -27.12 -18.58
C ARG A 206 19.53 -28.04 -18.98
N VAL A 207 20.35 -27.59 -19.96
CA VAL A 207 21.55 -28.35 -20.38
C VAL A 207 22.55 -28.47 -19.24
N TYR A 208 22.77 -27.40 -18.49
CA TYR A 208 23.65 -27.41 -17.30
C TYR A 208 23.16 -28.40 -16.24
N LEU A 209 21.87 -28.37 -15.89
CA LEU A 209 21.30 -29.27 -14.88
C LEU A 209 21.45 -30.74 -15.30
N LYS A 210 21.22 -31.06 -16.58
CA LYS A 210 21.40 -32.41 -17.11
C LYS A 210 22.85 -32.87 -16.97
N LYS A 211 23.82 -32.04 -17.41
CA LYS A 211 25.24 -32.35 -17.31
C LYS A 211 25.72 -32.44 -15.86
N LYS A 212 25.17 -31.65 -14.96
CA LYS A 212 25.48 -31.70 -13.53
C LYS A 212 25.04 -33.03 -12.90
N GLU A 213 23.89 -33.56 -13.30
CA GLU A 213 23.43 -34.87 -12.82
C GLU A 213 24.28 -36.02 -13.38
N GLU A 214 24.66 -35.93 -14.66
CA GLU A 214 25.61 -36.87 -15.26
C GLU A 214 26.96 -36.85 -14.54
N LEU A 215 27.51 -35.67 -14.27
CA LEU A 215 28.77 -35.51 -13.53
C LEU A 215 28.67 -36.11 -12.13
N LYS A 216 27.59 -35.85 -11.40
CA LYS A 216 27.37 -36.47 -10.08
C LYS A 216 27.42 -37.99 -10.11
N THR A 217 26.84 -38.57 -11.16
CA THR A 217 26.86 -40.03 -11.34
C THR A 217 28.29 -40.55 -11.58
N TYR A 218 29.09 -39.83 -12.38
CA TYR A 218 30.49 -40.18 -12.59
C TYR A 218 31.33 -40.00 -11.34
N ASP A 219 31.15 -38.94 -10.57
CA ASP A 219 31.88 -38.69 -9.32
C ASP A 219 31.60 -39.79 -8.28
N VAL A 220 30.33 -40.22 -8.15
CA VAL A 220 29.94 -41.29 -7.25
C VAL A 220 30.58 -42.63 -7.68
N ASN A 221 30.53 -42.93 -8.98
CA ASN A 221 31.14 -44.15 -9.52
C ASN A 221 32.65 -44.14 -9.34
N MET A 222 33.34 -43.06 -9.60
CA MET A 222 34.77 -42.89 -9.37
C MET A 222 35.13 -43.08 -7.90
N PHE A 223 34.35 -42.51 -6.99
CA PHE A 223 34.52 -42.71 -5.54
C PHE A 223 34.40 -44.16 -5.14
N LEU A 224 33.38 -44.88 -5.62
CA LEU A 224 33.18 -46.30 -5.33
C LEU A 224 34.31 -47.16 -5.89
N MET A 225 34.81 -46.87 -7.08
CA MET A 225 35.97 -47.60 -7.66
C MET A 225 37.22 -47.37 -6.83
N GLU A 226 37.48 -46.14 -6.41
CA GLU A 226 38.65 -45.81 -5.59
C GLU A 226 38.55 -46.46 -4.21
N MET A 227 37.37 -46.48 -3.62
CA MET A 227 37.12 -47.17 -2.35
C MET A 227 37.39 -48.66 -2.43
N THR A 228 36.91 -49.30 -3.49
CA THR A 228 37.17 -50.74 -3.74
C THR A 228 38.66 -51.01 -3.92
N ARG A 229 39.40 -50.11 -4.63
CA ARG A 229 40.84 -50.22 -4.79
C ARG A 229 41.59 -50.10 -3.47
N ILE A 230 41.22 -49.13 -2.65
CA ILE A 230 41.82 -48.93 -1.31
C ILE A 230 41.54 -50.10 -0.38
N ASP A 231 40.31 -50.60 -0.36
CA ASP A 231 39.94 -51.77 0.44
C ASP A 231 40.78 -53.03 0.06
N GLY A 232 40.97 -53.23 -1.26
CA GLY A 232 41.84 -54.30 -1.73
C GLY A 232 43.31 -54.14 -1.29
N GLN A 233 43.84 -52.95 -1.35
CA GLN A 233 45.21 -52.66 -0.86
C GLN A 233 45.32 -52.82 0.64
N LEU A 234 44.30 -52.38 1.40
CA LEU A 234 44.27 -52.55 2.84
C LEU A 234 44.26 -54.01 3.27
N HIS A 235 43.51 -54.84 2.53
CA HIS A 235 43.49 -56.31 2.76
C HIS A 235 44.88 -56.94 2.48
N GLU A 236 45.53 -56.61 1.34
CA GLU A 236 46.86 -57.10 0.99
C GLU A 236 47.93 -56.68 2.01
N VAL A 237 47.91 -55.42 2.46
CA VAL A 237 48.84 -54.95 3.50
C VAL A 237 48.56 -55.62 4.84
N GLY A 238 47.29 -55.84 5.19
CA GLY A 238 46.88 -56.56 6.41
C GLY A 238 47.38 -57.98 6.42
N GLU A 239 47.29 -58.73 5.32
CA GLU A 239 47.85 -60.09 5.18
C GLU A 239 49.40 -60.07 5.35
N LYS A 240 50.09 -59.15 4.69
CA LYS A 240 51.56 -59.02 4.83
C LYS A 240 51.98 -58.70 6.28
N CYS A 241 51.23 -57.82 6.94
CA CYS A 241 51.48 -57.50 8.34
C CYS A 241 51.26 -58.72 9.26
N GLY A 242 50.20 -59.52 9.05
CA GLY A 242 49.95 -60.74 9.81
C GLY A 242 51.05 -61.78 9.62
N ILE A 243 51.58 -61.92 8.36
CA ILE A 243 52.71 -62.84 8.10
C ILE A 243 53.98 -62.36 8.81
N ALA A 244 54.28 -61.04 8.72
CA ALA A 244 55.44 -60.45 9.39
C ALA A 244 55.39 -60.57 10.93
N GLU A 245 54.22 -60.42 11.54
CA GLU A 245 53.99 -60.58 12.96
C GLU A 245 54.18 -62.00 13.40
N ALA A 246 53.68 -62.97 12.61
CA ALA A 246 53.91 -64.43 12.90
C ALA A 246 55.38 -64.74 12.81
N GLN A 247 56.12 -64.28 11.78
CA GLN A 247 57.56 -64.47 11.64
C GLN A 247 58.36 -63.85 12.78
N LEU A 248 57.94 -62.64 13.23
CA LEU A 248 58.59 -62.03 14.36
C LEU A 248 58.37 -62.80 15.69
N HIS A 249 57.20 -63.39 15.87
CA HIS A 249 56.90 -64.21 17.06
C HIS A 249 57.75 -65.44 17.01
N GLU A 250 57.79 -66.14 15.92
CA GLU A 250 58.61 -67.35 15.74
C GLU A 250 60.12 -67.07 15.96
N SER A 251 60.61 -65.94 15.43
CA SER A 251 62.01 -65.55 15.67
C SER A 251 62.30 -65.18 17.12
N LYS A 252 61.35 -64.57 17.86
CA LYS A 252 61.49 -64.31 19.27
C LYS A 252 61.51 -65.59 20.13
N ASP A 253 60.58 -66.46 19.79
CA ASP A 253 60.55 -67.80 20.49
C ASP A 253 61.85 -68.62 20.27
N SER A 254 62.36 -68.63 19.03
CA SER A 254 63.64 -69.22 18.69
C SER A 254 64.83 -68.55 19.44
N TYR A 255 64.83 -67.23 19.53
CA TYR A 255 65.84 -66.46 20.26
C TYR A 255 65.82 -66.78 21.75
N GLU A 256 64.62 -66.82 22.37
CA GLU A 256 64.45 -67.18 23.79
C GLU A 256 64.96 -68.66 24.06
N GLN A 257 64.65 -69.55 23.15
CA GLN A 257 65.17 -70.94 23.24
C GLN A 257 66.68 -70.98 23.19
N VAL A 258 67.29 -70.40 22.20
CA VAL A 258 68.78 -70.34 22.07
C VAL A 258 69.42 -69.65 23.24
N LYS A 259 68.82 -68.58 23.80
CA LYS A 259 69.32 -67.86 24.93
C LYS A 259 69.28 -68.74 26.18
N THR A 260 68.17 -69.45 26.40
CA THR A 260 68.05 -70.38 27.52
C THR A 260 69.05 -71.54 27.45
N GLU A 261 69.33 -72.03 26.24
CA GLU A 261 70.30 -73.05 25.98
C GLU A 261 71.75 -72.52 26.17
N TYR A 262 71.99 -71.28 25.79
CA TYR A 262 73.28 -70.64 26.03
C TYR A 262 73.54 -70.45 27.54
N GLU A 263 72.61 -69.91 28.30
CA GLU A 263 72.66 -69.69 29.76
C GLU A 263 72.89 -71.05 30.47
N ARG A 264 72.27 -72.17 29.99
CA ARG A 264 72.49 -73.49 30.54
C ARG A 264 73.89 -74.00 30.24
N MET A 265 74.42 -73.87 29.02
CA MET A 265 75.80 -74.19 28.68
C MET A 265 76.83 -73.40 29.48
N GLU A 266 76.59 -72.10 29.68
CA GLU A 266 77.48 -71.26 30.50
C GLU A 266 77.55 -71.76 31.98
N SER A 267 76.42 -72.13 32.52
CA SER A 267 76.36 -72.74 33.89
C SER A 267 77.06 -74.10 33.96
N GLU A 268 76.90 -74.95 32.90
CA GLU A 268 77.64 -76.22 32.81
C GLU A 268 79.16 -76.01 32.70
N ILE A 269 79.62 -75.01 31.95
CA ILE A 269 81.05 -74.61 31.87
C ILE A 269 81.58 -74.17 33.22
N GLU A 270 80.87 -73.28 33.93
CA GLU A 270 81.28 -72.91 35.28
C GLU A 270 81.40 -74.03 36.26
N GLN A 271 80.42 -74.96 36.24
CA GLN A 271 80.48 -76.19 37.05
C GLN A 271 81.67 -77.12 36.71
N LEU A 272 82.00 -77.24 35.40
CA LEU A 272 83.14 -78.01 34.95
C LEU A 272 84.47 -77.33 35.32
N GLU A 273 84.55 -76.05 35.22
CA GLU A 273 85.71 -75.26 35.65
C GLU A 273 85.95 -75.40 37.16
N GLN A 274 84.86 -75.32 37.94
CA GLN A 274 84.96 -75.57 39.39
C GLN A 274 85.40 -76.98 39.72
N ALA A 275 84.85 -77.98 39.06
CA ALA A 275 85.30 -79.43 39.23
C ALA A 275 86.75 -79.63 38.82
N ILE A 276 87.24 -79.03 37.73
CA ILE A 276 88.63 -79.04 37.30
C ILE A 276 89.53 -78.33 38.38
N GLY A 277 89.06 -77.24 38.98
CA GLY A 277 89.75 -76.55 40.11
C GLY A 277 89.94 -77.49 41.30
N GLU A 278 88.84 -78.20 41.73
CA GLU A 278 88.85 -79.19 42.84
C GLU A 278 89.79 -80.40 42.55
N VAL A 279 89.76 -80.94 41.32
CA VAL A 279 90.68 -82.00 40.91
C VAL A 279 92.15 -81.57 40.94
N ARG A 280 92.42 -80.32 40.53
CA ARG A 280 93.76 -79.73 40.54
C ARG A 280 94.28 -79.52 41.98
N GLU A 281 93.44 -79.12 42.90
CA GLU A 281 93.82 -79.00 44.32
C GLU A 281 94.09 -80.36 44.99
N ASN A 282 93.33 -81.42 44.57
CA ASN A 282 93.54 -82.75 45.12
C ASN A 282 94.80 -83.46 44.56
N LEU A 283 95.41 -82.98 43.42
CA LEU A 283 96.60 -83.52 42.78
C LEU A 283 97.90 -82.79 43.12
N SER A 284 97.85 -81.73 43.88
CA SER A 284 99.03 -80.98 44.39
C SER A 284 99.33 -81.31 45.87
#